data_acaf32bff9845f364cbd8c18ec94f5f9
#
_entry.id   acaf32bff9845f364cbd8c18ec94f5f9
#
_cell.length_a   1.000
_cell.length_b   1.000
_cell.length_c   1.000
_cell.angle_alpha   90.00
_cell.angle_beta   90.00
_cell.angle_gamma   90.00
#
_symmetry.space_group_name_H-M   'P 1'
#
loop_
_entity.id
_entity.type
_entity.pdbx_description
1 polymer ?
#
loop_
_entity_poly.entity_id
_entity_poly.type
_entity_poly.pdbx_seq_one_letter_code
_entity_poly.pdbx_strand_id
1 'polypeptide(L)'
;MKYPIGIQTFSRIRENGYVYIDKTALIHQLVSRGSIYFLSRPRRFGKSLMISTLEAYYEGRKELFEGLAIAGLEKDWFQYPVFHIDFNGDNFAKEGVLEAAIEGYLGNWEDMYGKNPNYTTPGTRFIELLRRASEKTGRRAVVLVDEYDKPILDVLDTPLEEENRNTLKAFYSTFKGADKYLQFVMLTGVTKFSQVSVFSGFNQPKDISMDPRYESLCGITQEEMERYFHEPISELAEKDECTYEEMKERLKAQYDGYHFSENMLDIYNPFSILNAFDSLQIRDYWFASGTPTYLVRLLQHSNEQINELVGQYYDASLFADYKADVERPLPMIYQSGYLTIKDYDKYTHSCLLYTSPSPRDRG
;
A
#
# COMPACT_ATOMS: atom_id res chain seq x y z
N MET A 1 7.65 14.03 21.36
CA MET A 1 7.27 12.76 20.64
C MET A 1 8.27 12.48 19.53
N LYS A 2 8.55 11.19 19.17
CA LYS A 2 9.41 10.86 18.03
C LYS A 2 8.55 10.42 16.85
N TYR A 3 8.64 11.12 15.73
CA TYR A 3 7.87 10.83 14.54
C TYR A 3 8.64 9.92 13.57
N PRO A 4 8.06 8.82 13.06
CA PRO A 4 8.74 7.88 12.16
C PRO A 4 8.77 8.39 10.70
N ILE A 5 9.20 9.62 10.47
CA ILE A 5 9.27 10.22 9.14
C ILE A 5 10.33 9.48 8.32
N GLY A 6 9.91 8.90 7.19
CA GLY A 6 10.79 8.11 6.33
C GLY A 6 11.16 6.72 6.89
N ILE A 7 10.57 6.29 8.01
CA ILE A 7 10.80 4.97 8.59
C ILE A 7 9.61 4.06 8.26
N GLN A 8 9.89 2.96 7.57
CA GLN A 8 8.88 1.98 7.13
C GLN A 8 9.01 0.65 7.87
N THR A 9 10.07 0.44 8.63
CA THR A 9 10.38 -0.80 9.32
C THR A 9 9.72 -0.82 10.71
N PHE A 10 8.77 -1.72 10.91
CA PHE A 10 8.01 -1.84 12.15
C PHE A 10 8.89 -2.09 13.38
N SER A 11 9.85 -3.01 13.28
CA SER A 11 10.79 -3.30 14.37
C SER A 11 11.56 -2.04 14.80
N ARG A 12 12.08 -1.27 13.83
CA ARG A 12 12.80 -0.03 14.10
C ARG A 12 11.92 1.00 14.83
N ILE A 13 10.64 1.10 14.45
CA ILE A 13 9.68 1.98 15.12
C ILE A 13 9.49 1.57 16.57
N ARG A 14 9.25 0.28 16.81
CA ARG A 14 8.98 -0.25 18.15
C ARG A 14 10.20 -0.22 19.06
N GLU A 15 11.35 -0.64 18.57
CA GLU A 15 12.60 -0.72 19.33
C GLU A 15 13.15 0.66 19.72
N ASN A 16 12.90 1.68 18.90
CA ASN A 16 13.44 3.04 19.12
C ASN A 16 12.42 4.03 19.70
N GLY A 17 11.23 3.57 20.08
CA GLY A 17 10.21 4.40 20.73
C GLY A 17 9.63 5.51 19.86
N TYR A 18 9.52 5.28 18.55
CA TYR A 18 8.75 6.14 17.66
C TYR A 18 7.25 5.94 17.90
N VAL A 19 6.46 6.96 17.62
CA VAL A 19 5.00 6.82 17.66
C VAL A 19 4.55 5.79 16.61
N TYR A 20 3.71 4.86 17.05
CA TYR A 20 3.06 3.88 16.19
C TYR A 20 1.55 3.95 16.40
N ILE A 21 0.81 4.26 15.34
CA ILE A 21 -0.64 4.23 15.36
C ILE A 21 -1.08 2.78 15.20
N ASP A 22 -1.67 2.24 16.24
CA ASP A 22 -1.96 0.81 16.32
C ASP A 22 -3.05 0.36 15.35
N LYS A 23 -2.64 -0.32 14.29
CA LYS A 23 -3.51 -0.97 13.30
C LYS A 23 -3.60 -2.49 13.51
N THR A 24 -3.01 -3.01 14.58
CA THR A 24 -2.81 -4.44 14.73
C THR A 24 -4.10 -5.24 14.97
N ALA A 25 -5.17 -4.61 15.46
CA ALA A 25 -6.49 -5.25 15.50
C ALA A 25 -7.01 -5.57 14.08
N LEU A 26 -6.83 -4.65 13.14
CA LEU A 26 -7.18 -4.86 11.73
C LEU A 26 -6.28 -5.90 11.07
N ILE A 27 -5.00 -5.91 11.40
CA ILE A 27 -4.06 -6.94 10.94
C ILE A 27 -4.49 -8.32 11.44
N HIS A 28 -4.84 -8.46 12.72
CA HIS A 28 -5.35 -9.72 13.26
C HIS A 28 -6.64 -10.18 12.55
N GLN A 29 -7.56 -9.24 12.30
CA GLN A 29 -8.76 -9.51 11.53
C GLN A 29 -8.43 -9.99 10.11
N LEU A 30 -7.47 -9.36 9.43
CA LEU A 30 -7.02 -9.69 8.08
C LEU A 30 -6.48 -11.13 8.01
N VAL A 31 -5.52 -11.46 8.88
CA VAL A 31 -4.85 -12.77 8.86
C VAL A 31 -5.77 -13.91 9.32
N SER A 32 -6.83 -13.60 10.10
CA SER A 32 -7.79 -14.58 10.59
C SER A 32 -8.91 -14.90 9.60
N ARG A 33 -9.16 -14.05 8.58
CA ARG A 33 -10.34 -14.17 7.69
C ARG A 33 -10.04 -14.66 6.29
N GLY A 34 -8.81 -14.71 5.89
CA GLY A 34 -8.43 -15.15 4.55
C GLY A 34 -6.93 -15.27 4.39
N SER A 35 -6.50 -15.59 3.18
CA SER A 35 -5.10 -15.93 2.93
C SER A 35 -4.45 -15.17 1.79
N ILE A 36 -5.21 -14.60 0.85
CA ILE A 36 -4.65 -13.95 -0.33
C ILE A 36 -5.33 -12.60 -0.54
N TYR A 37 -4.58 -11.53 -0.37
CA TYR A 37 -5.10 -10.16 -0.39
C TYR A 37 -4.30 -9.24 -1.30
N PHE A 38 -5.00 -8.25 -1.82
CA PHE A 38 -4.46 -7.11 -2.54
C PHE A 38 -4.94 -5.79 -1.92
N LEU A 39 -4.04 -4.82 -1.78
CA LEU A 39 -4.35 -3.46 -1.32
C LEU A 39 -3.66 -2.42 -2.18
N SER A 40 -4.44 -1.54 -2.79
CA SER A 40 -3.91 -0.29 -3.35
C SER A 40 -4.19 0.89 -2.41
N ARG A 41 -3.20 1.76 -2.25
CA ARG A 41 -3.29 3.05 -1.56
C ARG A 41 -2.35 4.05 -2.23
N PRO A 42 -2.65 5.33 -2.19
CA PRO A 42 -1.72 6.35 -2.65
C PRO A 42 -0.34 6.24 -1.98
N ARG A 43 0.64 6.88 -2.56
CA ARG A 43 1.99 6.96 -1.97
C ARG A 43 1.92 7.61 -0.59
N ARG A 44 2.81 7.19 0.32
CA ARG A 44 2.95 7.74 1.67
C ARG A 44 1.79 7.45 2.64
N PHE A 45 0.94 6.48 2.35
CA PHE A 45 -0.15 6.05 3.25
C PHE A 45 0.21 4.96 4.25
N GLY A 46 1.44 4.46 4.26
CA GLY A 46 1.88 3.46 5.24
C GLY A 46 1.76 2.00 4.78
N LYS A 47 1.65 1.73 3.47
CA LYS A 47 1.63 0.37 2.91
C LYS A 47 2.84 -0.46 3.34
N SER A 48 4.04 0.10 3.15
CA SER A 48 5.30 -0.60 3.48
C SER A 48 5.43 -0.86 4.99
N LEU A 49 4.93 0.04 5.84
CA LEU A 49 4.87 -0.19 7.28
C LEU A 49 3.92 -1.34 7.62
N MET A 50 2.76 -1.41 6.97
CA MET A 50 1.82 -2.52 7.13
C MET A 50 2.45 -3.85 6.70
N ILE A 51 3.15 -3.90 5.56
CA ILE A 51 3.90 -5.09 5.10
C ILE A 51 4.95 -5.47 6.14
N SER A 52 5.74 -4.52 6.64
CA SER A 52 6.74 -4.77 7.69
C SER A 52 6.12 -5.27 9.01
N THR A 53 4.93 -4.80 9.34
CA THR A 53 4.18 -5.29 10.53
C THR A 53 3.72 -6.73 10.34
N LEU A 54 3.20 -7.08 9.13
CA LEU A 54 2.84 -8.46 8.78
C LEU A 54 4.05 -9.38 8.80
N GLU A 55 5.20 -8.94 8.28
CA GLU A 55 6.46 -9.68 8.33
C GLU A 55 6.85 -10.03 9.76
N ALA A 56 6.91 -9.03 10.65
CA ALA A 56 7.22 -9.23 12.06
C ALA A 56 6.21 -10.18 12.76
N TYR A 57 4.93 -10.08 12.41
CA TYR A 57 3.89 -10.96 12.93
C TYR A 57 4.14 -12.42 12.52
N TYR A 58 4.38 -12.68 11.25
CA TYR A 58 4.62 -14.03 10.74
C TYR A 58 6.00 -14.59 11.07
N GLU A 59 6.96 -13.74 11.40
CA GLU A 59 8.25 -14.15 11.99
C GLU A 59 8.12 -14.53 13.48
N GLY A 60 6.92 -14.35 14.07
CA GLY A 60 6.67 -14.70 15.48
C GLY A 60 7.30 -13.74 16.48
N ARG A 61 7.63 -12.51 16.09
CA ARG A 61 8.31 -11.51 16.91
C ARG A 61 7.36 -10.84 17.90
N LYS A 62 6.81 -11.64 18.80
CA LYS A 62 5.83 -11.23 19.82
C LYS A 62 6.25 -9.99 20.61
N GLU A 63 7.53 -9.87 20.91
CA GLU A 63 8.09 -8.77 21.72
C GLU A 63 7.83 -7.38 21.11
N LEU A 64 7.74 -7.30 19.76
CA LEU A 64 7.45 -6.05 19.07
C LEU A 64 6.00 -5.58 19.22
N PHE A 65 5.11 -6.48 19.59
CA PHE A 65 3.67 -6.23 19.66
C PHE A 65 3.18 -5.97 21.10
N GLU A 66 4.08 -5.94 22.08
CA GLU A 66 3.71 -5.63 23.45
C GLU A 66 3.00 -4.27 23.57
N GLY A 67 1.87 -4.26 24.27
CA GLY A 67 1.04 -3.06 24.44
C GLY A 67 0.17 -2.70 23.23
N LEU A 68 0.22 -3.47 22.12
CA LEU A 68 -0.67 -3.30 20.98
C LEU A 68 -1.88 -4.23 21.07
N ALA A 69 -2.95 -3.88 20.37
CA ALA A 69 -4.22 -4.61 20.41
C ALA A 69 -4.08 -6.12 20.09
N ILE A 70 -3.24 -6.48 19.13
CA ILE A 70 -3.03 -7.87 18.72
C ILE A 70 -2.45 -8.73 19.83
N ALA A 71 -1.70 -8.16 20.77
CA ALA A 71 -1.11 -8.90 21.90
C ALA A 71 -2.18 -9.55 22.79
N GLY A 72 -3.36 -8.97 22.84
CA GLY A 72 -4.52 -9.53 23.56
C GLY A 72 -5.40 -10.47 22.71
N LEU A 73 -5.24 -10.42 21.41
CA LEU A 73 -6.05 -11.18 20.45
C LEU A 73 -5.37 -12.46 19.98
N GLU A 74 -4.05 -12.39 19.74
CA GLU A 74 -3.25 -13.51 19.26
C GLU A 74 -2.73 -14.36 20.42
N LYS A 75 -2.95 -15.67 20.31
CA LYS A 75 -2.53 -16.62 21.34
C LYS A 75 -1.26 -17.39 20.93
N ASP A 76 -1.16 -17.69 19.66
CA ASP A 76 -0.16 -18.61 19.10
C ASP A 76 0.79 -17.84 18.16
N TRP A 77 1.86 -17.31 18.71
CA TRP A 77 2.89 -16.58 17.96
C TRP A 77 3.82 -17.54 17.21
N PHE A 78 3.28 -18.19 16.18
CA PHE A 78 4.05 -19.10 15.35
C PHE A 78 5.02 -18.37 14.42
N GLN A 79 6.16 -18.98 14.19
CA GLN A 79 7.12 -18.51 13.21
C GLN A 79 6.88 -19.23 11.88
N TYR A 80 6.70 -18.46 10.81
CA TYR A 80 6.52 -18.93 9.44
C TYR A 80 7.71 -18.53 8.58
N PRO A 81 8.05 -19.28 7.51
CA PRO A 81 8.98 -18.80 6.50
C PRO A 81 8.34 -17.66 5.72
N VAL A 82 8.98 -16.47 5.72
CA VAL A 82 8.49 -15.27 5.05
C VAL A 82 9.34 -14.97 3.82
N PHE A 83 8.69 -14.79 2.69
CA PHE A 83 9.25 -14.37 1.41
C PHE A 83 8.78 -12.96 1.13
N HIS A 84 9.64 -11.98 1.39
CA HIS A 84 9.33 -10.56 1.20
C HIS A 84 10.02 -10.05 -0.07
N ILE A 85 9.23 -9.52 -1.00
CA ILE A 85 9.67 -8.83 -2.22
C ILE A 85 9.30 -7.37 -2.08
N ASP A 86 10.29 -6.49 -2.18
CA ASP A 86 10.11 -5.05 -2.22
C ASP A 86 10.70 -4.49 -3.52
N PHE A 87 9.85 -3.94 -4.38
CA PHE A 87 10.28 -3.34 -5.63
C PHE A 87 10.64 -1.86 -5.52
N ASN A 88 10.71 -1.28 -4.31
CA ASN A 88 11.04 0.14 -4.13
C ASN A 88 12.50 0.51 -4.49
N GLY A 89 13.42 -0.44 -4.38
CA GLY A 89 14.86 -0.15 -4.41
C GLY A 89 15.45 0.09 -5.80
N ASP A 90 14.79 -0.34 -6.88
CA ASP A 90 15.35 -0.39 -8.22
C ASP A 90 14.71 0.59 -9.20
N ASN A 91 15.46 0.93 -10.26
CA ASN A 91 14.98 1.71 -11.40
C ASN A 91 14.67 0.78 -12.56
N PHE A 92 13.42 0.37 -12.67
CA PHE A 92 12.93 -0.58 -13.69
C PHE A 92 12.81 0.02 -15.10
N ALA A 93 13.09 1.30 -15.27
CA ALA A 93 13.17 1.93 -16.61
C ALA A 93 14.39 1.46 -17.43
N LYS A 94 15.24 0.62 -16.86
CA LYS A 94 16.39 0.01 -17.53
C LYS A 94 16.12 -1.46 -17.82
N GLU A 95 16.46 -1.90 -19.03
CA GLU A 95 16.38 -3.30 -19.47
C GLU A 95 17.14 -4.24 -18.52
N GLY A 96 16.56 -5.40 -18.22
CA GLY A 96 17.17 -6.45 -17.40
C GLY A 96 17.17 -6.20 -15.89
N VAL A 97 16.75 -5.03 -15.41
CA VAL A 97 16.76 -4.71 -13.95
C VAL A 97 15.70 -5.53 -13.21
N LEU A 98 14.53 -5.73 -13.80
CA LEU A 98 13.48 -6.53 -13.17
C LEU A 98 13.91 -8.00 -13.01
N GLU A 99 14.48 -8.57 -14.05
CA GLU A 99 15.03 -9.94 -14.05
C GLU A 99 16.12 -10.07 -13.00
N ALA A 100 17.06 -9.11 -12.94
CA ALA A 100 18.13 -9.09 -11.95
C ALA A 100 17.60 -8.99 -10.50
N ALA A 101 16.56 -8.19 -10.27
CA ALA A 101 15.93 -8.08 -8.96
C ALA A 101 15.29 -9.42 -8.54
N ILE A 102 14.54 -10.07 -9.42
CA ILE A 102 13.94 -11.38 -9.15
C ILE A 102 15.03 -12.44 -8.90
N GLU A 103 16.09 -12.47 -9.72
CA GLU A 103 17.21 -13.37 -9.54
C GLU A 103 17.91 -13.16 -8.17
N GLY A 104 18.05 -11.90 -7.75
CA GLY A 104 18.61 -11.58 -6.43
C GLY A 104 17.79 -12.16 -5.29
N TYR A 105 16.48 -12.03 -5.32
CA TYR A 105 15.58 -12.64 -4.33
C TYR A 105 15.66 -14.16 -4.35
N LEU A 106 15.59 -14.78 -5.52
CA LEU A 106 15.66 -16.24 -5.66
C LEU A 106 17.00 -16.78 -5.15
N GLY A 107 18.11 -16.14 -5.50
CA GLY A 107 19.45 -16.53 -5.05
C GLY A 107 19.57 -16.51 -3.52
N ASN A 108 19.14 -15.42 -2.87
CA ASN A 108 19.14 -15.30 -1.42
C ASN A 108 18.33 -16.43 -0.73
N TRP A 109 17.15 -16.76 -1.28
CA TRP A 109 16.32 -17.83 -0.72
C TRP A 109 16.88 -19.23 -1.05
N GLU A 110 17.52 -19.41 -2.22
CA GLU A 110 18.25 -20.64 -2.54
C GLU A 110 19.42 -20.91 -1.58
N ASP A 111 20.10 -19.86 -1.14
CA ASP A 111 21.14 -19.98 -0.09
C ASP A 111 20.54 -20.44 1.24
N MET A 112 19.33 -20.02 1.57
CA MET A 112 18.64 -20.39 2.83
C MET A 112 18.01 -21.79 2.78
N TYR A 113 17.38 -22.16 1.67
CA TYR A 113 16.54 -23.35 1.54
C TYR A 113 17.10 -24.40 0.57
N GLY A 114 18.14 -24.08 -0.17
CA GLY A 114 18.78 -24.93 -1.16
C GLY A 114 18.19 -24.77 -2.56
N LYS A 115 19.05 -24.92 -3.56
CA LYS A 115 18.73 -24.86 -4.98
C LYS A 115 18.42 -26.25 -5.53
N ASN A 116 17.41 -26.33 -6.41
CA ASN A 116 17.14 -27.53 -7.19
C ASN A 116 17.51 -27.27 -8.67
N PRO A 117 18.55 -27.93 -9.21
CA PRO A 117 19.01 -27.67 -10.57
C PRO A 117 18.02 -28.06 -11.67
N ASN A 118 17.01 -28.85 -11.35
CA ASN A 118 15.96 -29.24 -12.30
C ASN A 118 14.95 -28.11 -12.58
N TYR A 119 14.91 -27.09 -11.72
CA TYR A 119 14.02 -25.93 -11.88
C TYR A 119 14.84 -24.71 -12.31
N THR A 120 14.63 -24.23 -13.51
CA THR A 120 15.46 -23.19 -14.14
C THR A 120 14.75 -21.86 -14.35
N THR A 121 13.40 -21.85 -14.46
CA THR A 121 12.67 -20.62 -14.60
C THR A 121 12.41 -19.95 -13.23
N PRO A 122 12.35 -18.62 -13.15
CA PRO A 122 12.09 -17.91 -11.89
C PRO A 122 10.85 -18.42 -11.15
N GLY A 123 9.76 -18.65 -11.86
CA GLY A 123 8.53 -19.14 -11.24
C GLY A 123 8.63 -20.54 -10.68
N THR A 124 9.22 -21.50 -11.43
CA THR A 124 9.39 -22.88 -10.94
C THR A 124 10.38 -22.97 -9.79
N ARG A 125 11.43 -22.16 -9.81
CA ARG A 125 12.39 -22.02 -8.69
C ARG A 125 11.70 -21.48 -7.45
N PHE A 126 10.82 -20.51 -7.62
CA PHE A 126 10.07 -19.93 -6.50
C PHE A 126 9.12 -20.94 -5.85
N ILE A 127 8.34 -21.70 -6.63
CA ILE A 127 7.49 -22.77 -6.08
C ILE A 127 8.33 -23.81 -5.30
N GLU A 128 9.45 -24.21 -5.85
CA GLU A 128 10.35 -25.17 -5.19
C GLU A 128 10.89 -24.62 -3.87
N LEU A 129 11.19 -23.32 -3.81
CA LEU A 129 11.60 -22.64 -2.58
C LEU A 129 10.49 -22.62 -1.53
N LEU A 130 9.24 -22.33 -1.93
CA LEU A 130 8.08 -22.40 -1.04
C LEU A 130 7.88 -23.82 -0.47
N ARG A 131 8.03 -24.85 -1.32
CA ARG A 131 7.98 -26.25 -0.90
C ARG A 131 9.06 -26.57 0.12
N ARG A 132 10.34 -26.26 -0.20
CA ARG A 132 11.49 -26.53 0.67
C ARG A 132 11.39 -25.79 2.01
N ALA A 133 11.00 -24.53 1.98
CA ALA A 133 10.78 -23.75 3.19
C ALA A 133 9.68 -24.36 4.07
N SER A 134 8.57 -24.79 3.46
CA SER A 134 7.48 -25.45 4.17
C SER A 134 7.91 -26.78 4.80
N GLU A 135 8.69 -27.59 4.09
CA GLU A 135 9.20 -28.85 4.60
C GLU A 135 10.22 -28.63 5.74
N LYS A 136 11.14 -27.66 5.56
CA LYS A 136 12.18 -27.35 6.54
C LYS A 136 11.61 -26.81 7.86
N THR A 137 10.55 -26.00 7.78
CA THR A 137 9.97 -25.33 8.95
C THR A 137 8.75 -26.06 9.52
N GLY A 138 8.16 -26.98 8.78
CA GLY A 138 6.90 -27.63 9.14
C GLY A 138 5.70 -26.70 9.01
N ARG A 139 5.85 -25.53 8.36
CA ARG A 139 4.81 -24.52 8.20
C ARG A 139 4.76 -23.98 6.78
N ARG A 140 3.55 -23.69 6.28
CA ARG A 140 3.37 -23.07 4.97
C ARG A 140 4.00 -21.68 4.94
N ALA A 141 4.42 -21.27 3.75
CA ALA A 141 5.13 -20.02 3.54
C ALA A 141 4.18 -18.81 3.49
N VAL A 142 4.70 -17.67 3.87
CA VAL A 142 4.07 -16.35 3.74
C VAL A 142 4.79 -15.57 2.64
N VAL A 143 4.03 -14.95 1.74
CA VAL A 143 4.57 -14.12 0.66
C VAL A 143 4.04 -12.70 0.80
N LEU A 144 4.95 -11.75 0.91
CA LEU A 144 4.65 -10.33 1.01
C LEU A 144 5.30 -9.61 -0.16
N VAL A 145 4.51 -8.85 -0.92
CA VAL A 145 5.02 -8.09 -2.07
C VAL A 145 4.62 -6.63 -1.90
N ASP A 146 5.62 -5.77 -1.75
CA ASP A 146 5.42 -4.33 -1.69
C ASP A 146 5.72 -3.68 -3.03
N GLU A 147 4.89 -2.69 -3.42
CA GLU A 147 4.97 -1.94 -4.67
C GLU A 147 5.00 -2.86 -5.92
N TYR A 148 4.08 -3.84 -5.96
CA TYR A 148 4.01 -4.85 -7.03
C TYR A 148 3.93 -4.27 -8.44
N ASP A 149 3.38 -3.08 -8.58
CA ASP A 149 3.12 -2.37 -9.84
C ASP A 149 4.27 -1.44 -10.28
N LYS A 150 5.23 -1.16 -9.41
CA LYS A 150 6.35 -0.26 -9.71
C LYS A 150 7.15 -0.69 -10.95
N PRO A 151 7.47 -1.99 -11.17
CA PRO A 151 8.20 -2.41 -12.37
C PRO A 151 7.47 -2.09 -13.68
N ILE A 152 6.15 -1.92 -13.65
CA ILE A 152 5.34 -1.54 -14.80
C ILE A 152 5.15 -0.03 -14.84
N LEU A 153 4.89 0.61 -13.69
CA LEU A 153 4.71 2.06 -13.62
C LEU A 153 5.95 2.84 -14.09
N ASP A 154 7.15 2.36 -13.79
CA ASP A 154 8.40 2.98 -14.21
C ASP A 154 8.59 3.00 -15.73
N VAL A 155 7.96 2.05 -16.44
CA VAL A 155 8.06 1.86 -17.91
C VAL A 155 6.75 2.08 -18.65
N LEU A 156 5.74 2.60 -17.99
CA LEU A 156 4.42 2.84 -18.59
C LEU A 156 4.57 3.65 -19.88
N ASP A 157 3.90 3.19 -20.96
CA ASP A 157 3.95 3.79 -22.30
C ASP A 157 5.38 3.82 -22.90
N THR A 158 6.16 2.80 -22.61
CA THR A 158 7.47 2.56 -23.23
C THR A 158 7.55 1.13 -23.80
N PRO A 159 8.52 0.83 -24.70
CA PRO A 159 8.69 -0.54 -25.21
C PRO A 159 8.96 -1.61 -24.15
N LEU A 160 9.51 -1.24 -22.97
CA LEU A 160 9.78 -2.17 -21.87
C LEU A 160 8.53 -2.54 -21.06
N GLU A 161 7.42 -1.85 -21.23
CA GLU A 161 6.20 -2.12 -20.44
C GLU A 161 5.71 -3.55 -20.66
N GLU A 162 5.62 -3.99 -21.90
CA GLU A 162 5.14 -5.33 -22.25
C GLU A 162 6.10 -6.41 -21.74
N GLU A 163 7.41 -6.18 -21.83
CA GLU A 163 8.44 -7.09 -21.34
C GLU A 163 8.35 -7.26 -19.81
N ASN A 164 8.36 -6.17 -19.07
CA ASN A 164 8.23 -6.21 -17.61
C ASN A 164 6.90 -6.84 -17.17
N ARG A 165 5.82 -6.55 -17.88
CA ARG A 165 4.51 -7.17 -17.64
C ARG A 165 4.54 -8.68 -17.84
N ASN A 166 5.16 -9.15 -18.92
CA ASN A 166 5.28 -10.57 -19.22
C ASN A 166 6.18 -11.29 -18.20
N THR A 167 7.27 -10.67 -17.76
CA THR A 167 8.17 -11.19 -16.71
C THR A 167 7.41 -11.36 -15.39
N LEU A 168 6.68 -10.36 -14.93
CA LEU A 168 5.86 -10.45 -13.72
C LEU A 168 4.73 -11.47 -13.85
N LYS A 169 4.05 -11.50 -14.98
CA LYS A 169 3.00 -12.49 -15.26
C LYS A 169 3.52 -13.91 -15.20
N ALA A 170 4.67 -14.19 -15.82
CA ALA A 170 5.31 -15.48 -15.78
C ALA A 170 5.70 -15.89 -14.35
N PHE A 171 6.21 -14.96 -13.56
CA PHE A 171 6.58 -15.18 -12.16
C PHE A 171 5.34 -15.48 -11.29
N TYR A 172 4.32 -14.63 -11.33
CA TYR A 172 3.12 -14.79 -10.49
C TYR A 172 2.19 -15.91 -10.94
N SER A 173 2.18 -16.30 -12.21
CA SER A 173 1.32 -17.40 -12.70
C SER A 173 1.60 -18.72 -12.01
N THR A 174 2.79 -18.90 -11.49
CA THR A 174 3.21 -20.10 -10.78
C THR A 174 2.59 -20.26 -9.39
N PHE A 175 2.09 -19.17 -8.78
CA PHE A 175 1.41 -19.22 -7.48
C PHE A 175 0.17 -20.13 -7.46
N LYS A 176 -0.51 -20.28 -8.59
CA LYS A 176 -1.67 -21.19 -8.69
C LYS A 176 -1.31 -22.62 -8.33
N GLY A 177 -0.12 -23.08 -8.66
CA GLY A 177 0.39 -24.41 -8.31
C GLY A 177 0.99 -24.50 -6.90
N ALA A 178 1.17 -23.36 -6.21
CA ALA A 178 1.80 -23.27 -4.91
C ALA A 178 0.81 -23.25 -3.73
N ASP A 179 -0.48 -23.28 -3.98
CA ASP A 179 -1.56 -23.15 -2.99
C ASP A 179 -1.32 -23.97 -1.70
N LYS A 180 -0.96 -25.24 -1.84
CA LYS A 180 -0.67 -26.12 -0.70
C LYS A 180 0.51 -25.70 0.18
N TYR A 181 1.39 -24.83 -0.33
CA TYR A 181 2.57 -24.32 0.39
C TYR A 181 2.38 -22.89 0.92
N LEU A 182 1.26 -22.25 0.61
CA LEU A 182 0.98 -20.88 0.99
C LEU A 182 0.08 -20.78 2.24
N GLN A 183 0.53 -20.05 3.23
CA GLN A 183 -0.22 -19.66 4.42
C GLN A 183 -0.96 -18.35 4.20
N PHE A 184 -0.24 -17.36 3.64
CA PHE A 184 -0.74 -16.00 3.48
C PHE A 184 0.02 -15.30 2.36
N VAL A 185 -0.69 -14.47 1.61
CA VAL A 185 -0.12 -13.61 0.56
C VAL A 185 -0.72 -12.23 0.69
N MET A 186 0.13 -11.21 0.71
CA MET A 186 -0.27 -9.81 0.67
C MET A 186 0.48 -9.08 -0.42
N LEU A 187 -0.27 -8.44 -1.31
CA LEU A 187 0.26 -7.64 -2.40
C LEU A 187 -0.16 -6.19 -2.19
N THR A 188 0.78 -5.27 -2.24
CA THR A 188 0.49 -3.83 -2.18
C THR A 188 1.04 -3.09 -3.38
N GLY A 189 0.36 -2.00 -3.74
CA GLY A 189 0.77 -1.09 -4.80
C GLY A 189 0.03 0.23 -4.74
N VAL A 190 0.34 1.09 -5.69
CA VAL A 190 -0.38 2.36 -5.88
C VAL A 190 -1.63 2.12 -6.71
N THR A 191 -1.52 1.32 -7.78
CA THR A 191 -2.58 1.14 -8.77
C THR A 191 -3.06 -0.31 -8.83
N LYS A 192 -4.25 -0.51 -9.41
CA LYS A 192 -4.83 -1.83 -9.65
C LYS A 192 -4.60 -2.36 -11.07
N PHE A 193 -4.05 -1.55 -11.94
CA PHE A 193 -4.06 -1.85 -13.38
C PHE A 193 -3.28 -3.10 -13.77
N SER A 194 -2.26 -3.45 -13.00
CA SER A 194 -1.48 -4.65 -13.25
C SER A 194 -2.17 -5.92 -12.79
N GLN A 195 -3.15 -5.80 -11.89
CA GLN A 195 -3.79 -6.93 -11.23
C GLN A 195 -4.42 -7.90 -12.24
N VAL A 196 -5.21 -7.39 -13.18
CA VAL A 196 -5.93 -8.24 -14.13
C VAL A 196 -4.99 -8.96 -15.09
N SER A 197 -3.93 -8.30 -15.55
CA SER A 197 -3.00 -8.87 -16.53
C SER A 197 -1.90 -9.72 -15.91
N VAL A 198 -1.41 -9.32 -14.74
CA VAL A 198 -0.30 -9.99 -14.04
C VAL A 198 -0.78 -11.18 -13.23
N PHE A 199 -1.98 -11.08 -12.64
CA PHE A 199 -2.53 -12.14 -11.79
C PHE A 199 -3.56 -13.04 -12.46
N SER A 200 -3.70 -13.00 -13.78
CA SER A 200 -4.66 -13.86 -14.51
C SER A 200 -4.41 -15.37 -14.31
N GLY A 201 -3.19 -15.75 -13.95
CA GLY A 201 -2.81 -17.11 -13.59
C GLY A 201 -2.84 -17.41 -12.07
N PHE A 202 -3.11 -16.42 -11.25
CA PHE A 202 -3.20 -16.52 -9.80
C PHE A 202 -4.67 -16.69 -9.39
N ASN A 203 -4.97 -17.45 -8.34
CA ASN A 203 -6.31 -17.38 -7.73
C ASN A 203 -6.49 -15.95 -7.26
N GLN A 204 -7.38 -15.20 -7.92
CA GLN A 204 -7.47 -13.74 -7.78
C GLN A 204 -7.37 -13.31 -6.30
N PRO A 205 -6.40 -12.48 -5.94
CA PRO A 205 -6.30 -11.93 -4.60
C PRO A 205 -7.60 -11.19 -4.26
N LYS A 206 -8.06 -11.33 -3.03
CA LYS A 206 -9.18 -10.52 -2.55
C LYS A 206 -8.74 -9.06 -2.48
N ASP A 207 -9.30 -8.23 -3.33
CA ASP A 207 -9.08 -6.80 -3.29
C ASP A 207 -9.80 -6.18 -2.09
N ILE A 208 -9.03 -5.62 -1.16
CA ILE A 208 -9.54 -4.93 0.03
C ILE A 208 -9.41 -3.41 -0.05
N SER A 209 -9.06 -2.88 -1.20
CA SER A 209 -8.79 -1.44 -1.37
C SER A 209 -10.02 -0.56 -1.10
N MET A 210 -11.21 -1.06 -1.44
CA MET A 210 -12.49 -0.38 -1.17
C MET A 210 -13.37 -1.16 -0.18
N ASP A 211 -12.82 -2.13 0.54
CA ASP A 211 -13.56 -2.88 1.56
C ASP A 211 -13.72 -2.02 2.83
N PRO A 212 -14.97 -1.71 3.25
CA PRO A 212 -15.23 -0.86 4.42
C PRO A 212 -14.58 -1.35 5.72
N ARG A 213 -14.32 -2.66 5.82
CA ARG A 213 -13.68 -3.25 7.01
C ARG A 213 -12.20 -2.91 7.14
N TYR A 214 -11.55 -2.51 6.03
CA TYR A 214 -10.11 -2.27 5.94
C TYR A 214 -9.75 -0.85 5.47
N GLU A 215 -10.75 0.05 5.39
CA GLU A 215 -10.52 1.42 4.90
C GLU A 215 -9.50 2.20 5.73
N SER A 216 -9.43 1.95 7.04
CA SER A 216 -8.47 2.57 7.97
C SER A 216 -7.19 1.75 8.22
N LEU A 217 -6.97 0.65 7.49
CA LEU A 217 -5.76 -0.19 7.63
C LEU A 217 -4.48 0.60 7.37
N CYS A 218 -4.52 1.52 6.42
CA CYS A 218 -3.46 2.49 6.14
C CYS A 218 -4.02 3.91 6.24
N GLY A 219 -3.20 4.86 6.69
CA GLY A 219 -3.63 6.23 6.94
C GLY A 219 -3.98 6.48 8.41
N ILE A 220 -4.46 7.66 8.71
CA ILE A 220 -4.80 8.11 10.07
C ILE A 220 -6.25 8.58 10.07
N THR A 221 -7.09 8.03 10.93
CA THR A 221 -8.46 8.52 11.14
C THR A 221 -8.49 9.75 12.05
N GLN A 222 -9.61 10.49 12.03
CA GLN A 222 -9.80 11.61 12.96
C GLN A 222 -9.66 11.18 14.43
N GLU A 223 -10.26 10.05 14.81
CA GLU A 223 -10.19 9.50 16.17
C GLU A 223 -8.74 9.16 16.55
N GLU A 224 -7.99 8.52 15.67
CA GLU A 224 -6.58 8.20 15.89
C GLU A 224 -5.73 9.46 16.00
N MET A 225 -6.00 10.47 15.17
CA MET A 225 -5.29 11.74 15.23
C MET A 225 -5.48 12.42 16.59
N GLU A 226 -6.69 12.50 17.11
CA GLU A 226 -6.98 13.08 18.41
C GLU A 226 -6.38 12.26 19.57
N ARG A 227 -6.41 10.94 19.46
CA ARG A 227 -5.88 10.03 20.47
C ARG A 227 -4.35 10.06 20.56
N TYR A 228 -3.65 10.03 19.45
CA TYR A 228 -2.18 9.90 19.43
C TYR A 228 -1.45 11.25 19.39
N PHE A 229 -2.11 12.31 18.91
CA PHE A 229 -1.46 13.59 18.62
C PHE A 229 -2.09 14.80 19.34
N HIS A 230 -2.77 14.58 20.46
CA HIS A 230 -3.37 15.66 21.23
C HIS A 230 -2.35 16.74 21.62
N GLU A 231 -1.17 16.35 22.12
CA GLU A 231 -0.10 17.29 22.48
C GLU A 231 0.45 18.05 21.27
N PRO A 232 0.84 17.38 20.15
CA PRO A 232 1.29 18.06 18.93
C PRO A 232 0.27 19.05 18.34
N ILE A 233 -1.02 18.71 18.37
CA ILE A 233 -2.09 19.61 17.93
C ILE A 233 -2.14 20.85 18.84
N SER A 234 -2.00 20.65 20.15
CA SER A 234 -1.98 21.75 21.13
C SER A 234 -0.77 22.66 20.94
N GLU A 235 0.42 22.09 20.70
CA GLU A 235 1.64 22.85 20.41
C GLU A 235 1.53 23.72 19.14
N LEU A 236 0.92 23.15 18.07
CA LEU A 236 0.62 23.87 16.85
C LEU A 236 -0.39 25.01 17.08
N ALA A 237 -1.43 24.75 17.89
CA ALA A 237 -2.46 25.74 18.20
C ALA A 237 -1.88 26.91 19.00
N GLU A 238 -1.02 26.63 19.98
CA GLU A 238 -0.33 27.64 20.77
C GLU A 238 0.59 28.50 19.89
N LYS A 239 1.38 27.86 19.00
CA LYS A 239 2.26 28.56 18.07
C LYS A 239 1.51 29.49 17.11
N ASP A 240 0.37 29.06 16.61
CA ASP A 240 -0.45 29.79 15.64
C ASP A 240 -1.49 30.72 16.31
N GLU A 241 -1.41 30.86 17.65
CA GLU A 241 -2.30 31.71 18.47
C GLU A 241 -3.79 31.42 18.23
N CYS A 242 -4.16 30.13 18.11
CA CYS A 242 -5.53 29.70 17.91
C CYS A 242 -5.94 28.62 18.92
N THR A 243 -7.23 28.29 18.97
CA THR A 243 -7.73 27.23 19.84
C THR A 243 -7.40 25.84 19.29
N TYR A 244 -7.42 24.84 20.17
CA TYR A 244 -7.26 23.42 19.79
C TYR A 244 -8.26 23.00 18.71
N GLU A 245 -9.52 23.39 18.85
CA GLU A 245 -10.57 23.05 17.87
C GLU A 245 -10.35 23.74 16.52
N GLU A 246 -9.94 25.01 16.50
CA GLU A 246 -9.57 25.69 15.27
C GLU A 246 -8.37 25.04 14.59
N MET A 247 -7.37 24.57 15.36
CA MET A 247 -6.24 23.85 14.79
C MET A 247 -6.66 22.51 14.19
N LYS A 248 -7.54 21.76 14.83
CA LYS A 248 -8.11 20.53 14.27
C LYS A 248 -8.80 20.79 12.92
N GLU A 249 -9.64 21.82 12.86
CA GLU A 249 -10.32 22.20 11.61
C GLU A 249 -9.32 22.61 10.51
N ARG A 250 -8.24 23.31 10.85
CA ARG A 250 -7.18 23.65 9.89
C ARG A 250 -6.46 22.40 9.37
N LEU A 251 -6.09 21.48 10.26
CA LEU A 251 -5.45 20.22 9.90
C LEU A 251 -6.39 19.37 9.02
N LYS A 252 -7.66 19.29 9.40
CA LYS A 252 -8.68 18.61 8.62
C LYS A 252 -8.80 19.22 7.24
N ALA A 253 -8.96 20.50 7.17
CA ALA A 253 -9.08 21.22 5.93
C ALA A 253 -7.87 21.07 5.00
N GLN A 254 -6.65 20.86 5.54
CA GLN A 254 -5.42 20.77 4.78
C GLN A 254 -5.05 19.34 4.39
N TYR A 255 -5.30 18.34 5.25
CA TYR A 255 -4.71 17.01 5.11
C TYR A 255 -5.73 15.87 5.10
N ASP A 256 -6.98 16.15 5.41
CA ASP A 256 -8.08 15.18 5.36
C ASP A 256 -8.76 15.17 3.99
N GLY A 257 -9.62 14.19 3.79
CA GLY A 257 -10.48 14.12 2.60
C GLY A 257 -10.16 12.96 1.68
N TYR A 258 -9.32 12.02 2.08
CA TYR A 258 -9.20 10.73 1.39
C TYR A 258 -10.27 9.77 1.88
N HIS A 259 -11.09 9.27 0.95
CA HIS A 259 -12.10 8.26 1.22
C HIS A 259 -11.85 7.03 0.38
N PHE A 260 -11.89 5.85 1.00
CA PHE A 260 -11.57 4.59 0.35
C PHE A 260 -12.73 3.59 0.31
N SER A 261 -13.88 3.94 0.88
CA SER A 261 -15.07 3.10 0.88
C SER A 261 -16.36 3.90 0.86
N GLU A 262 -17.49 3.19 0.74
CA GLU A 262 -18.84 3.75 0.83
C GLU A 262 -19.19 4.33 2.21
N ASN A 263 -18.41 4.03 3.25
CA ASN A 263 -18.59 4.61 4.59
C ASN A 263 -18.15 6.06 4.66
N MET A 264 -17.40 6.54 3.69
CA MET A 264 -16.89 7.93 3.66
C MET A 264 -16.13 8.31 4.92
N LEU A 265 -15.34 7.36 5.47
CA LEU A 265 -14.46 7.63 6.60
C LEU A 265 -13.32 8.55 6.18
N ASP A 266 -13.18 9.65 6.88
CA ASP A 266 -12.12 10.62 6.66
C ASP A 266 -10.76 10.03 7.05
N ILE A 267 -9.83 9.98 6.10
CA ILE A 267 -8.48 9.45 6.28
C ILE A 267 -7.45 10.52 5.94
N TYR A 268 -6.58 10.81 6.91
CA TYR A 268 -5.44 11.70 6.74
C TYR A 268 -4.24 10.98 6.11
N ASN A 269 -3.48 11.70 5.29
CA ASN A 269 -2.19 11.23 4.82
C ASN A 269 -1.16 11.27 5.96
N PRO A 270 -0.58 10.13 6.37
CA PRO A 270 0.34 10.07 7.51
C PRO A 270 1.61 10.91 7.31
N PHE A 271 2.14 10.94 6.09
CA PHE A 271 3.36 11.70 5.78
C PHE A 271 3.14 13.20 6.00
N SER A 272 2.01 13.73 5.56
CA SER A 272 1.69 15.15 5.73
C SER A 272 1.51 15.51 7.20
N ILE A 273 0.74 14.73 7.94
CA ILE A 273 0.47 14.96 9.37
C ILE A 273 1.76 14.90 10.19
N LEU A 274 2.57 13.86 10.02
CA LEU A 274 3.81 13.71 10.79
C LEU A 274 4.81 14.84 10.51
N ASN A 275 4.93 15.27 9.25
CA ASN A 275 5.78 16.41 8.89
C ASN A 275 5.25 17.74 9.45
N ALA A 276 3.94 17.93 9.49
CA ALA A 276 3.33 19.13 10.08
C ALA A 276 3.64 19.22 11.58
N PHE A 277 3.56 18.11 12.30
CA PHE A 277 3.90 18.09 13.74
C PHE A 277 5.41 18.24 14.00
N ASP A 278 6.25 17.58 13.20
CA ASP A 278 7.70 17.67 13.38
C ASP A 278 8.24 19.08 13.11
N SER A 279 7.74 19.74 12.07
CA SER A 279 8.14 21.10 11.71
C SER A 279 7.36 22.20 12.43
N LEU A 280 6.28 21.85 13.13
CA LEU A 280 5.27 22.77 13.68
C LEU A 280 4.78 23.78 12.61
N GLN A 281 4.49 23.28 11.41
CA GLN A 281 4.01 24.10 10.27
C GLN A 281 3.02 23.31 9.42
N ILE A 282 1.94 23.97 9.00
CA ILE A 282 0.98 23.44 8.03
C ILE A 282 1.46 23.82 6.63
N ARG A 283 1.81 22.83 5.79
CA ARG A 283 2.32 23.01 4.42
C ARG A 283 1.88 21.83 3.53
N ASP A 284 2.09 21.96 2.22
CA ASP A 284 1.80 20.95 1.20
C ASP A 284 2.86 19.85 1.10
N TYR A 285 3.08 19.12 2.18
CA TYR A 285 4.16 18.11 2.24
C TYR A 285 4.00 16.99 1.21
N TRP A 286 2.80 16.49 0.99
CA TRP A 286 2.57 15.40 0.05
C TRP A 286 2.84 15.81 -1.39
N PHE A 287 2.34 16.97 -1.83
CA PHE A 287 2.58 17.51 -3.17
C PHE A 287 4.06 17.89 -3.38
N ALA A 288 4.73 18.37 -2.34
CA ALA A 288 6.17 18.69 -2.40
C ALA A 288 7.04 17.44 -2.60
N SER A 289 6.54 16.23 -2.34
CA SER A 289 7.25 14.98 -2.61
C SER A 289 7.39 14.64 -4.11
N GLY A 290 6.79 15.45 -4.98
CA GLY A 290 6.87 15.35 -6.44
C GLY A 290 5.78 14.49 -7.07
N THR A 291 5.35 14.88 -8.28
CA THR A 291 4.41 14.09 -9.08
C THR A 291 5.13 12.89 -9.69
N PRO A 292 4.57 11.67 -9.57
CA PRO A 292 5.17 10.48 -10.16
C PRO A 292 5.33 10.61 -11.69
N THR A 293 6.46 10.16 -12.21
CA THR A 293 6.77 10.26 -13.64
C THR A 293 5.73 9.58 -14.53
N TYR A 294 5.20 8.42 -14.08
CA TYR A 294 4.15 7.72 -14.82
C TYR A 294 2.87 8.53 -14.95
N LEU A 295 2.50 9.29 -13.91
CA LEU A 295 1.31 10.12 -13.93
C LEU A 295 1.48 11.33 -14.86
N VAL A 296 2.69 11.92 -14.89
CA VAL A 296 3.03 12.99 -15.83
C VAL A 296 2.89 12.49 -17.28
N ARG A 297 3.44 11.31 -17.59
CA ARG A 297 3.30 10.68 -18.91
C ARG A 297 1.84 10.42 -19.26
N LEU A 298 1.09 9.84 -18.32
CA LEU A 298 -0.34 9.55 -18.52
C LEU A 298 -1.13 10.81 -18.88
N LEU A 299 -0.93 11.90 -18.14
CA LEU A 299 -1.62 13.17 -18.38
C LEU A 299 -1.18 13.86 -19.68
N GLN A 300 0.08 13.67 -20.10
CA GLN A 300 0.57 14.20 -21.37
C GLN A 300 -0.05 13.51 -22.59
N HIS A 301 -0.39 12.23 -22.47
CA HIS A 301 -0.98 11.44 -23.57
C HIS A 301 -2.51 11.39 -23.53
N SER A 302 -3.11 11.79 -22.41
CA SER A 302 -4.55 11.87 -22.25
C SER A 302 -5.09 13.19 -22.81
N ASN A 303 -6.22 13.13 -23.50
CA ASN A 303 -6.95 14.33 -23.91
C ASN A 303 -7.86 14.88 -22.80
N GLU A 304 -7.91 14.22 -21.63
CA GLU A 304 -8.77 14.60 -20.53
C GLU A 304 -8.11 15.68 -19.65
N GLN A 305 -8.86 16.72 -19.31
CA GLN A 305 -8.42 17.72 -18.35
C GLN A 305 -8.92 17.33 -16.96
N ILE A 306 -8.07 17.37 -15.96
CA ILE A 306 -8.44 17.02 -14.57
C ILE A 306 -9.65 17.82 -14.09
N ASN A 307 -9.74 19.09 -14.48
CA ASN A 307 -10.87 19.96 -14.11
C ASN A 307 -12.22 19.48 -14.69
N GLU A 308 -12.21 18.72 -15.77
CA GLU A 308 -13.43 18.15 -16.38
C GLU A 308 -13.86 16.86 -15.70
N LEU A 309 -12.94 16.23 -14.96
CA LEU A 309 -13.18 14.97 -14.24
C LEU A 309 -13.81 15.17 -12.85
N VAL A 310 -13.73 16.37 -12.31
CA VAL A 310 -14.27 16.69 -10.98
C VAL A 310 -15.73 17.11 -11.03
N GLY A 311 -16.46 16.89 -9.94
CA GLY A 311 -17.86 17.29 -9.82
C GLY A 311 -18.84 16.37 -10.57
N GLN A 312 -18.39 15.20 -11.02
CA GLN A 312 -19.22 14.22 -11.71
C GLN A 312 -19.28 12.90 -10.92
N TYR A 313 -20.40 12.18 -11.07
CA TYR A 313 -20.57 10.84 -10.53
C TYR A 313 -20.06 9.79 -11.52
N TYR A 314 -19.27 8.86 -11.04
CA TYR A 314 -18.72 7.75 -11.78
C TYR A 314 -19.10 6.43 -11.12
N ASP A 315 -19.38 5.40 -11.92
CA ASP A 315 -19.63 4.07 -11.41
C ASP A 315 -18.44 3.55 -10.58
N ALA A 316 -18.72 3.08 -9.37
CA ALA A 316 -17.67 2.59 -8.45
C ALA A 316 -16.86 1.42 -9.03
N SER A 317 -17.44 0.65 -9.96
CA SER A 317 -16.73 -0.43 -10.64
C SER A 317 -15.55 0.05 -11.49
N LEU A 318 -15.56 1.31 -11.97
CA LEU A 318 -14.42 1.91 -12.67
C LEU A 318 -13.14 1.94 -11.83
N PHE A 319 -13.28 1.99 -10.50
CA PHE A 319 -12.15 2.01 -9.57
C PHE A 319 -11.75 0.62 -9.08
N ALA A 320 -12.62 -0.37 -9.29
CA ALA A 320 -12.39 -1.75 -8.89
C ALA A 320 -11.81 -2.62 -10.02
N ASP A 321 -12.19 -2.34 -11.28
CA ASP A 321 -11.90 -3.20 -12.42
C ASP A 321 -11.15 -2.40 -13.49
N TYR A 322 -9.79 -2.44 -13.45
CA TYR A 322 -9.01 -1.53 -14.24
C TYR A 322 -8.05 -2.20 -15.24
N LYS A 323 -8.19 -1.84 -16.52
CA LYS A 323 -7.15 -1.96 -17.54
C LYS A 323 -6.41 -0.62 -17.62
N ALA A 324 -5.07 -0.65 -17.54
CA ALA A 324 -4.27 0.52 -17.85
C ALA A 324 -4.60 0.99 -19.27
N ASP A 325 -5.42 2.01 -19.35
CA ASP A 325 -5.79 2.63 -20.60
C ASP A 325 -5.36 4.10 -20.52
N VAL A 326 -4.36 4.46 -21.31
CA VAL A 326 -3.88 5.83 -21.43
C VAL A 326 -5.02 6.75 -21.89
N GLU A 327 -6.01 6.19 -22.61
CA GLU A 327 -7.19 6.92 -23.04
C GLU A 327 -8.18 7.23 -21.89
N ARG A 328 -8.07 6.52 -20.74
CA ARG A 328 -8.95 6.69 -19.57
C ARG A 328 -8.13 6.80 -18.27
N PRO A 329 -7.50 7.94 -18.01
CA PRO A 329 -6.58 8.11 -16.88
C PRO A 329 -7.26 8.20 -15.52
N LEU A 330 -8.58 8.41 -15.47
CA LEU A 330 -9.34 8.69 -14.25
C LEU A 330 -9.08 7.71 -13.09
N PRO A 331 -9.13 6.38 -13.28
CA PRO A 331 -8.86 5.44 -12.19
C PRO A 331 -7.43 5.57 -11.63
N MET A 332 -6.43 5.78 -12.48
CA MET A 332 -5.05 5.95 -12.03
C MET A 332 -4.84 7.26 -11.29
N ILE A 333 -5.49 8.34 -11.70
CA ILE A 333 -5.44 9.65 -11.03
C ILE A 333 -6.03 9.52 -9.62
N TYR A 334 -7.18 8.83 -9.48
CA TYR A 334 -7.79 8.53 -8.19
C TYR A 334 -6.89 7.64 -7.32
N GLN A 335 -6.46 6.51 -7.84
CA GLN A 335 -5.61 5.54 -7.10
C GLN A 335 -4.28 6.16 -6.68
N SER A 336 -3.74 7.09 -7.47
CA SER A 336 -2.53 7.85 -7.14
C SER A 336 -2.75 8.93 -6.07
N GLY A 337 -3.99 9.20 -5.67
CA GLY A 337 -4.34 10.14 -4.60
C GLY A 337 -4.50 11.59 -5.03
N TYR A 338 -4.59 11.88 -6.32
CA TYR A 338 -4.86 13.24 -6.84
C TYR A 338 -6.35 13.57 -6.92
N LEU A 339 -7.19 12.55 -6.92
CA LEU A 339 -8.64 12.66 -6.76
C LEU A 339 -9.08 11.86 -5.54
N THR A 340 -10.18 12.25 -4.93
CA THR A 340 -10.82 11.55 -3.82
C THR A 340 -12.32 11.44 -4.06
N ILE A 341 -12.95 10.47 -3.40
CA ILE A 341 -14.41 10.33 -3.35
C ILE A 341 -14.94 11.40 -2.39
N LYS A 342 -15.84 12.25 -2.85
CA LYS A 342 -16.48 13.31 -2.06
C LYS A 342 -17.88 12.94 -1.60
N ASP A 343 -18.52 12.04 -2.32
CA ASP A 343 -19.86 11.50 -2.00
C ASP A 343 -20.03 10.14 -2.65
N TYR A 344 -20.86 9.28 -2.07
CA TYR A 344 -21.18 7.96 -2.57
C TYR A 344 -22.69 7.75 -2.60
N ASP A 345 -23.23 7.57 -3.79
CA ASP A 345 -24.64 7.21 -3.99
C ASP A 345 -24.81 5.69 -3.88
N LYS A 346 -25.43 5.24 -2.79
CA LYS A 346 -25.68 3.81 -2.51
C LYS A 346 -26.70 3.17 -3.44
N TYR A 347 -27.57 3.96 -4.09
CA TYR A 347 -28.60 3.44 -4.99
C TYR A 347 -28.05 3.16 -6.39
N THR A 348 -27.20 4.05 -6.88
CA THR A 348 -26.58 3.94 -8.21
C THR A 348 -25.20 3.33 -8.16
N HIS A 349 -24.65 3.09 -6.96
CA HIS A 349 -23.25 2.65 -6.74
C HIS A 349 -22.24 3.57 -7.44
N SER A 350 -22.45 4.88 -7.35
CA SER A 350 -21.63 5.89 -8.01
C SER A 350 -20.89 6.75 -7.01
N CYS A 351 -19.66 7.12 -7.37
CA CYS A 351 -18.77 7.99 -6.58
C CYS A 351 -18.71 9.39 -7.21
N LEU A 352 -18.94 10.43 -6.43
CA LEU A 352 -18.65 11.81 -6.82
C LEU A 352 -17.17 12.09 -6.57
N LEU A 353 -16.43 12.47 -7.61
CA LEU A 353 -15.01 12.73 -7.51
C LEU A 353 -14.69 14.22 -7.42
N TYR A 354 -13.70 14.52 -6.58
CA TYR A 354 -13.09 15.85 -6.45
C TYR A 354 -11.59 15.76 -6.37
N THR A 355 -10.89 16.87 -6.59
CA THR A 355 -9.45 16.95 -6.33
C THR A 355 -9.16 16.69 -4.86
N SER A 356 -8.08 16.00 -4.59
CA SER A 356 -7.60 15.81 -3.21
C SER A 356 -7.29 17.18 -2.59
N PRO A 357 -7.41 17.34 -1.27
CA PRO A 357 -7.22 18.61 -0.62
C PRO A 357 -5.86 19.24 -1.00
N SER A 358 -5.93 20.38 -1.69
CA SER A 358 -4.77 21.21 -2.03
C SER A 358 -5.09 22.65 -1.72
N PRO A 359 -4.17 23.43 -1.14
CA PRO A 359 -4.36 24.86 -0.88
C PRO A 359 -4.62 25.70 -2.13
N ARG A 360 -4.26 25.18 -3.32
CA ARG A 360 -4.48 25.90 -4.59
C ARG A 360 -5.94 25.97 -5.02
N ASP A 361 -6.79 25.10 -4.47
CA ASP A 361 -8.22 25.04 -4.83
C ASP A 361 -9.10 25.97 -3.99
N ARG A 362 -8.50 26.83 -3.17
CA ARG A 362 -9.19 27.80 -2.30
C ARG A 362 -9.16 29.23 -2.79
N GLY A 363 -8.92 29.44 -4.07
CA GLY A 363 -8.97 30.74 -4.70
C GLY A 363 -10.37 31.22 -5.01
#